data_61fa284c4cd5aa16646e53073c6c5ad7
#
_entry.id   61fa284c4cd5aa16646e53073c6c5ad7
#
_cell.length_a   1.000
_cell.length_b   1.000
_cell.length_c   1.000
_cell.angle_alpha   90.00
_cell.angle_beta   90.00
_cell.angle_gamma   90.00
#
_symmetry.space_group_name_H-M   'P 1'
#
loop_
_entity.id
_entity.type
_entity.pdbx_description
1 polymer ?
#
loop_
_entity_poly.entity_id
_entity_poly.type
_entity_poly.pdbx_seq_one_letter_code
_entity_poly.pdbx_strand_id
1 'polypeptide(L)'
;ELVSTRGVGMGKPVASKPEGSYVREALRHGLEIEAQGVTNPFALGFIGSSDTHVAASQNDEANFVSKLGVLSADAQSRGSVPVGFLESTVYGLLPNQRVAEVDGESYVGSQQTEFGAAGLAAVWAEENTREAIYAAFRRKETFATSGPRLRLRFFAGYGFPDYLLDTASGVSYAYANGVTMGADLTPSTLASKLESGSLPEHTAPKFAIWAQADANLSLIHISEPTR
;
A
#
# COMPACT_ATOMS: atom_id res chain seq x y z
N GLU A 1 5.47 -3.10 12.09
CA GLU A 1 5.99 -1.75 11.75
C GLU A 1 5.20 -0.73 12.53
N LEU A 2 5.88 -0.08 13.47
CA LEU A 2 5.30 1.00 14.24
C LEU A 2 5.32 2.25 13.36
N VAL A 3 4.22 2.53 12.70
CA VAL A 3 4.03 3.87 12.14
C VAL A 3 3.86 4.82 13.33
N SER A 4 4.92 5.57 13.64
CA SER A 4 4.83 6.70 14.53
C SER A 4 3.87 7.69 13.88
N THR A 5 2.63 7.75 14.36
CA THR A 5 1.74 8.86 14.06
C THR A 5 2.28 10.11 14.77
N ARG A 6 3.37 10.64 14.25
CA ARG A 6 3.77 12.00 14.56
C ARG A 6 2.75 12.88 13.88
N GLY A 7 1.74 13.27 14.65
CA GLY A 7 0.76 14.23 14.18
C GLY A 7 1.49 15.47 13.66
N VAL A 8 1.18 15.88 12.45
CA VAL A 8 1.48 17.23 11.95
C VAL A 8 0.61 18.18 12.78
N GLY A 9 0.98 18.41 14.02
CA GLY A 9 0.21 19.21 14.94
C GLY A 9 1.00 19.43 16.24
N MET A 10 0.90 20.58 16.79
CA MET A 10 1.58 21.10 17.96
C MET A 10 1.33 20.24 19.23
N GLY A 11 1.90 19.04 19.29
CA GLY A 11 1.81 18.15 20.43
C GLY A 11 3.02 17.24 20.54
N LYS A 12 3.33 16.78 21.77
CA LYS A 12 4.34 15.74 21.96
C LYS A 12 3.89 14.48 21.20
N PRO A 13 4.78 13.80 20.47
CA PRO A 13 4.41 12.56 19.81
C PRO A 13 3.92 11.57 20.86
N VAL A 14 2.68 11.13 20.70
CA VAL A 14 2.12 10.03 21.49
C VAL A 14 2.53 8.74 20.79
N ALA A 15 3.25 7.87 21.50
CA ALA A 15 3.56 6.55 20.96
C ALA A 15 2.25 5.81 20.63
N SER A 16 2.11 5.34 19.41
CA SER A 16 0.98 4.50 19.05
C SER A 16 1.07 3.17 19.81
N LYS A 17 -0.06 2.70 20.33
CA LYS A 17 -0.13 1.35 20.88
C LYS A 17 -0.15 0.39 19.71
N PRO A 18 0.66 -0.69 19.66
CA PRO A 18 0.61 -1.68 18.59
C PRO A 18 -0.78 -2.29 18.47
N GLU A 19 -1.38 -2.64 19.58
CA GLU A 19 -2.71 -3.23 19.66
C GLU A 19 -3.80 -2.21 19.29
N GLY A 20 -4.63 -2.58 18.33
CA GLY A 20 -5.70 -1.74 17.82
C GLY A 20 -5.26 -0.60 16.88
N SER A 21 -3.96 -0.49 16.55
CA SER A 21 -3.45 0.60 15.70
C SER A 21 -3.28 0.23 14.22
N TYR A 22 -3.53 -1.02 13.86
CA TYR A 22 -3.31 -1.53 12.51
C TYR A 22 -4.60 -1.93 11.82
N VAL A 23 -4.70 -1.59 10.54
CA VAL A 23 -5.82 -2.00 9.67
C VAL A 23 -6.00 -3.52 9.66
N ARG A 24 -4.92 -4.30 9.70
CA ARG A 24 -4.96 -5.76 9.78
C ARG A 24 -5.74 -6.26 10.99
N GLU A 25 -5.60 -5.62 12.15
CA GLU A 25 -6.35 -5.97 13.34
C GLU A 25 -7.83 -5.62 13.22
N ALA A 26 -8.16 -4.48 12.63
CA ALA A 26 -9.55 -4.13 12.36
C ALA A 26 -10.23 -5.16 11.47
N LEU A 27 -9.56 -5.63 10.41
CA LEU A 27 -10.07 -6.68 9.54
C LEU A 27 -10.29 -8.01 10.31
N ARG A 28 -9.33 -8.41 11.15
CA ARG A 28 -9.44 -9.61 11.99
C ARG A 28 -10.61 -9.51 12.97
N HIS A 29 -10.73 -8.38 13.68
CA HIS A 29 -11.84 -8.14 14.59
C HIS A 29 -13.18 -8.13 13.86
N GLY A 30 -13.23 -7.63 12.63
CA GLY A 30 -14.43 -7.70 11.80
C GLY A 30 -14.92 -9.13 11.56
N LEU A 31 -14.00 -10.05 11.26
CA LEU A 31 -14.32 -11.46 11.10
C LEU A 31 -14.76 -12.11 12.43
N GLU A 32 -14.15 -11.73 13.55
CA GLU A 32 -14.54 -12.20 14.88
C GLU A 32 -15.95 -11.74 15.27
N ILE A 33 -16.31 -10.49 14.93
CA ILE A 33 -17.65 -9.93 15.16
C ILE A 33 -18.68 -10.65 14.27
N GLU A 34 -18.34 -10.89 13.01
CA GLU A 34 -19.20 -11.61 12.07
C GLU A 34 -19.46 -13.05 12.51
N ALA A 35 -18.44 -13.74 13.03
CA ALA A 35 -18.59 -15.08 13.59
C ALA A 35 -19.55 -15.15 14.79
N GLN A 36 -19.81 -14.02 15.45
CA GLN A 36 -20.79 -13.88 16.52
C GLN A 36 -22.21 -13.54 16.01
N GLY A 37 -22.41 -13.51 14.69
CA GLY A 37 -23.68 -13.18 14.06
C GLY A 37 -24.00 -11.69 13.98
N VAL A 38 -23.02 -10.82 14.20
CA VAL A 38 -23.14 -9.38 14.09
C VAL A 38 -22.56 -8.91 12.75
N THR A 39 -23.16 -7.91 12.14
CA THR A 39 -22.65 -7.35 10.88
C THR A 39 -21.22 -6.83 11.04
N ASN A 40 -20.31 -7.27 10.16
CA ASN A 40 -18.93 -6.84 10.16
C ASN A 40 -18.82 -5.36 9.72
N PRO A 41 -18.45 -4.43 10.64
CA PRO A 41 -18.33 -3.02 10.31
C PRO A 41 -17.05 -2.70 9.54
N PHE A 42 -16.11 -3.64 9.45
CA PHE A 42 -14.80 -3.48 8.84
C PHE A 42 -14.67 -4.19 7.47
N ALA A 43 -15.77 -4.63 6.87
CA ALA A 43 -15.81 -5.18 5.52
C ALA A 43 -15.60 -4.08 4.46
N LEU A 44 -14.48 -3.35 4.57
CA LEU A 44 -14.14 -2.18 3.75
C LEU A 44 -13.22 -2.58 2.58
N GLY A 45 -13.24 -1.78 1.53
CA GLY A 45 -12.18 -1.76 0.52
C GLY A 45 -11.08 -0.79 0.94
N PHE A 46 -9.88 -0.99 0.40
CA PHE A 46 -8.73 -0.17 0.73
C PHE A 46 -8.15 0.47 -0.53
N ILE A 47 -7.79 1.74 -0.38
CA ILE A 47 -7.04 2.50 -1.36
C ILE A 47 -6.00 3.31 -0.59
N GLY A 48 -4.83 3.49 -1.16
CA GLY A 48 -3.76 4.23 -0.52
C GLY A 48 -3.04 5.13 -1.50
N SER A 49 -2.45 6.18 -0.98
CA SER A 49 -1.59 7.08 -1.74
C SER A 49 -0.55 7.68 -0.82
N SER A 50 0.37 8.47 -1.36
CA SER A 50 1.45 9.10 -0.57
C SER A 50 1.02 10.39 0.14
N ASP A 51 -0.25 10.77 0.07
CA ASP A 51 -0.74 12.01 0.68
C ASP A 51 0.03 13.25 0.21
N THR A 52 0.44 13.27 -1.04
CA THR A 52 1.19 14.38 -1.63
C THR A 52 0.31 15.62 -1.77
N HIS A 53 0.79 16.75 -1.23
CA HIS A 53 0.07 18.01 -1.18
C HIS A 53 0.47 18.99 -2.28
N VAL A 54 1.26 18.57 -3.24
CA VAL A 54 1.74 19.39 -4.36
C VAL A 54 1.33 18.77 -5.69
N ALA A 55 1.09 19.60 -6.70
CA ALA A 55 0.75 19.12 -8.04
C ALA A 55 1.94 18.49 -8.80
N ALA A 56 3.16 18.68 -8.31
CA ALA A 56 4.40 18.13 -8.85
C ALA A 56 4.80 16.81 -8.21
N SER A 57 3.85 15.89 -8.01
CA SER A 57 4.16 14.58 -7.46
C SER A 57 5.03 13.77 -8.41
N GLN A 58 6.02 13.08 -7.86
CA GLN A 58 6.97 12.25 -8.59
C GLN A 58 7.01 10.84 -7.99
N ASN A 59 7.00 9.83 -8.84
CA ASN A 59 7.07 8.42 -8.42
C ASN A 59 8.49 7.84 -8.41
N ASP A 60 9.47 8.61 -8.85
CA ASP A 60 10.89 8.28 -8.83
C ASP A 60 11.55 8.97 -7.64
N GLU A 61 12.14 8.19 -6.72
CA GLU A 61 12.78 8.72 -5.52
C GLU A 61 13.99 9.61 -5.85
N ALA A 62 14.72 9.30 -6.93
CA ALA A 62 15.86 10.12 -7.35
C ALA A 62 15.45 11.53 -7.82
N ASN A 63 14.23 11.67 -8.29
CA ASN A 63 13.64 12.93 -8.78
C ASN A 63 12.55 13.46 -7.83
N PHE A 64 12.55 13.03 -6.58
CA PHE A 64 11.57 13.50 -5.61
C PHE A 64 11.66 15.02 -5.44
N VAL A 65 10.56 15.70 -5.67
CA VAL A 65 10.49 17.15 -5.55
C VAL A 65 10.06 17.57 -4.16
N SER A 66 8.87 17.16 -3.75
CA SER A 66 8.34 17.55 -2.44
C SER A 66 7.00 16.88 -2.16
N LYS A 67 6.72 16.63 -0.90
CA LYS A 67 5.37 16.31 -0.42
C LYS A 67 4.63 17.56 0.07
N LEU A 68 5.32 18.45 0.76
CA LEU A 68 4.76 19.61 1.45
C LEU A 68 5.36 20.96 0.96
N GLY A 69 5.69 21.08 -0.30
CA GLY A 69 6.31 22.27 -0.87
C GLY A 69 7.71 22.52 -0.29
N VAL A 70 8.00 23.77 0.09
CA VAL A 70 9.34 24.16 0.60
C VAL A 70 9.79 23.40 1.85
N LEU A 71 8.87 22.80 2.60
CA LEU A 71 9.22 22.08 3.83
C LEU A 71 9.95 20.75 3.58
N SER A 72 9.85 20.21 2.38
CA SER A 72 10.48 18.95 1.99
C SER A 72 10.94 18.98 0.53
N ALA A 73 11.52 20.13 0.11
CA ALA A 73 11.80 20.40 -1.30
C ALA A 73 12.92 19.54 -1.88
N ASP A 74 13.85 19.10 -1.06
CA ASP A 74 15.01 18.33 -1.47
C ASP A 74 15.36 17.25 -0.44
N ALA A 75 16.29 16.38 -0.78
CA ALA A 75 16.70 15.30 0.08
C ALA A 75 17.39 15.75 1.37
N GLN A 76 18.11 16.88 1.33
CA GLN A 76 18.76 17.47 2.49
C GLN A 76 17.73 18.00 3.50
N SER A 77 16.79 18.81 3.04
CA SER A 77 15.73 19.37 3.90
C SER A 77 14.85 18.31 4.53
N ARG A 78 14.70 17.16 3.87
CA ARG A 78 14.02 15.97 4.44
C ARG A 78 14.87 15.22 5.47
N GLY A 79 16.20 15.38 5.45
CA GLY A 79 17.12 14.58 6.24
C GLY A 79 17.36 13.17 5.69
N SER A 80 17.14 12.96 4.39
CA SER A 80 17.34 11.65 3.74
C SER A 80 18.79 11.44 3.31
N VAL A 81 19.56 12.53 3.16
CA VAL A 81 20.98 12.53 2.83
C VAL A 81 21.71 13.47 3.78
N PRO A 82 23.02 13.26 4.00
CA PRO A 82 23.80 14.12 4.87
C PRO A 82 23.96 15.53 4.28
N VAL A 83 24.15 16.49 5.16
CA VAL A 83 24.42 17.89 4.82
C VAL A 83 25.83 18.26 5.17
N GLY A 84 26.42 19.19 4.41
CA GLY A 84 27.75 19.70 4.69
C GLY A 84 27.80 20.55 5.96
N PHE A 85 29.03 20.85 6.44
CA PHE A 85 29.23 21.62 7.67
C PHE A 85 28.55 23.00 7.64
N LEU A 86 28.64 23.72 6.55
CA LEU A 86 28.00 25.05 6.42
C LEU A 86 26.49 24.95 6.45
N GLU A 87 25.95 23.97 5.73
CA GLU A 87 24.49 23.71 5.67
C GLU A 87 23.95 23.27 7.02
N SER A 88 24.63 22.37 7.72
CA SER A 88 24.23 21.92 9.05
C SER A 88 24.16 23.08 10.03
N THR A 89 25.08 24.05 9.93
CA THR A 89 25.06 25.25 10.73
C THR A 89 23.85 26.12 10.45
N VAL A 90 23.53 26.32 9.15
CA VAL A 90 22.35 27.09 8.73
C VAL A 90 21.07 26.43 9.19
N TYR A 91 20.93 25.11 8.96
CA TYR A 91 19.76 24.38 9.43
C TYR A 91 19.60 24.40 10.95
N GLY A 92 20.71 24.33 11.72
CA GLY A 92 20.68 24.41 13.17
C GLY A 92 20.21 25.77 13.72
N LEU A 93 20.29 26.84 12.92
CA LEU A 93 19.81 28.17 13.28
C LEU A 93 18.32 28.38 12.93
N LEU A 94 17.72 27.52 12.11
CA LEU A 94 16.33 27.65 11.70
C LEU A 94 15.39 27.19 12.82
N PRO A 95 14.31 27.94 13.11
CA PRO A 95 13.31 27.50 14.07
C PRO A 95 12.65 26.20 13.59
N ASN A 96 12.51 25.25 14.51
CA ASN A 96 11.91 23.92 14.26
C ASN A 96 12.74 22.95 13.40
N GLN A 97 13.97 23.30 13.05
CA GLN A 97 14.92 22.37 12.46
C GLN A 97 15.88 21.85 13.54
N ARG A 98 16.31 20.62 13.40
CA ARG A 98 17.34 20.00 14.25
C ARG A 98 18.37 19.37 13.35
N VAL A 99 19.61 19.42 13.74
CA VAL A 99 20.69 18.65 13.11
C VAL A 99 21.01 17.49 14.05
N ALA A 100 21.04 16.29 13.49
CA ALA A 100 21.43 15.07 14.18
C ALA A 100 22.68 14.49 13.53
N GLU A 101 23.60 13.98 14.33
CA GLU A 101 24.76 13.25 13.83
C GLU A 101 24.48 11.75 13.88
N VAL A 102 24.71 11.09 12.75
CA VAL A 102 24.60 9.65 12.62
C VAL A 102 25.84 9.15 11.86
N ASP A 103 26.60 8.28 12.48
CA ASP A 103 27.83 7.70 11.91
C ASP A 103 28.88 8.74 11.44
N GLY A 104 28.93 9.89 12.13
CA GLY A 104 29.86 10.97 11.81
C GLY A 104 29.41 11.93 10.73
N GLU A 105 28.21 11.73 10.19
CA GLU A 105 27.57 12.61 9.19
C GLU A 105 26.43 13.40 9.81
N SER A 106 26.26 14.66 9.37
CA SER A 106 25.19 15.53 9.85
C SER A 106 23.95 15.42 8.99
N TYR A 107 22.80 15.23 9.61
CA TYR A 107 21.49 15.15 8.94
C TYR A 107 20.53 16.20 9.49
N VAL A 108 19.68 16.75 8.64
CA VAL A 108 18.58 17.58 9.10
C VAL A 108 17.53 16.69 9.78
N GLY A 109 17.36 16.88 11.08
CA GLY A 109 16.36 16.15 11.86
C GLY A 109 14.97 16.76 11.66
N SER A 110 14.32 16.48 10.55
CA SER A 110 12.97 16.94 10.26
C SER A 110 11.94 15.83 10.43
N GLN A 111 10.67 16.21 10.60
CA GLN A 111 9.56 15.26 10.60
C GLN A 111 9.28 14.68 9.19
N GLN A 112 10.00 15.15 8.18
CA GLN A 112 9.83 14.80 6.79
C GLN A 112 10.80 13.73 6.29
N THR A 113 11.66 13.17 7.15
CA THR A 113 12.59 12.08 6.80
C THR A 113 11.89 10.84 6.19
N GLU A 114 10.65 10.62 6.59
CA GLU A 114 9.83 9.49 6.10
C GLU A 114 9.13 9.78 4.77
N PHE A 115 9.22 11.01 4.26
CA PHE A 115 8.59 11.38 2.99
C PHE A 115 9.45 10.93 1.81
N GLY A 116 8.82 10.28 0.86
CA GLY A 116 9.45 9.76 -0.34
C GLY A 116 8.59 9.98 -1.57
N ALA A 117 8.99 9.35 -2.67
CA ALA A 117 8.27 9.40 -3.93
C ALA A 117 6.80 9.04 -3.76
N ALA A 118 5.97 9.65 -4.59
CA ALA A 118 4.53 9.49 -4.53
C ALA A 118 4.10 8.10 -5.00
N GLY A 119 3.36 7.39 -4.17
CA GLY A 119 2.61 6.20 -4.55
C GLY A 119 1.34 6.56 -5.32
N LEU A 120 0.74 5.56 -5.93
CA LEU A 120 -0.49 5.67 -6.70
C LEU A 120 -1.61 4.88 -6.04
N ALA A 121 -2.80 5.48 -6.03
CA ALA A 121 -4.04 4.75 -5.85
C ALA A 121 -4.48 4.21 -7.22
N ALA A 122 -4.80 2.93 -7.30
CA ALA A 122 -5.12 2.27 -8.55
C ALA A 122 -6.38 1.40 -8.45
N VAL A 123 -7.07 1.25 -9.56
CA VAL A 123 -8.27 0.42 -9.69
C VAL A 123 -8.20 -0.43 -10.96
N TRP A 124 -8.85 -1.57 -10.96
CA TRP A 124 -9.11 -2.36 -12.15
C TRP A 124 -10.52 -2.07 -12.65
N ALA A 125 -10.60 -1.19 -13.66
CA ALA A 125 -11.85 -0.82 -14.31
C ALA A 125 -11.86 -1.37 -15.75
N GLU A 126 -13.04 -1.64 -16.27
CA GLU A 126 -13.24 -2.13 -17.65
C GLU A 126 -12.85 -1.06 -18.69
N GLU A 127 -13.06 0.21 -18.34
CA GLU A 127 -12.71 1.36 -19.18
C GLU A 127 -12.38 2.60 -18.33
N ASN A 128 -11.77 3.59 -18.95
CA ASN A 128 -11.42 4.84 -18.27
C ASN A 128 -12.61 5.82 -18.31
N THR A 129 -13.69 5.44 -17.64
CA THR A 129 -14.86 6.29 -17.42
C THR A 129 -15.13 6.43 -15.92
N ARG A 130 -15.83 7.48 -15.54
CA ARG A 130 -16.23 7.72 -14.16
C ARG A 130 -17.05 6.56 -13.61
N GLU A 131 -17.97 6.06 -14.40
CA GLU A 131 -18.89 4.98 -14.05
C GLU A 131 -18.14 3.68 -13.81
N ALA A 132 -17.22 3.29 -14.71
CA ALA A 132 -16.42 2.08 -14.58
C ALA A 132 -15.43 2.15 -13.41
N ILE A 133 -14.80 3.30 -13.20
CA ILE A 133 -13.92 3.55 -12.05
C ILE A 133 -14.72 3.44 -10.74
N TYR A 134 -15.89 4.06 -10.67
CA TYR A 134 -16.74 3.97 -9.48
C TYR A 134 -17.24 2.55 -9.23
N ALA A 135 -17.58 1.81 -10.28
CA ALA A 135 -17.95 0.40 -10.18
C ALA A 135 -16.79 -0.44 -9.62
N ALA A 136 -15.54 -0.17 -10.03
CA ALA A 136 -14.36 -0.83 -9.48
C ALA A 136 -14.15 -0.52 -7.98
N PHE A 137 -14.37 0.72 -7.54
CA PHE A 137 -14.39 1.06 -6.12
C PHE A 137 -15.47 0.28 -5.36
N ARG A 138 -16.66 0.17 -5.92
CA ARG A 138 -17.76 -0.59 -5.31
C ARG A 138 -17.45 -2.07 -5.18
N ARG A 139 -16.74 -2.64 -6.14
CA ARG A 139 -16.24 -4.03 -6.07
C ARG A 139 -15.01 -4.17 -5.17
N LYS A 140 -14.45 -3.06 -4.66
CA LYS A 140 -13.21 -3.01 -3.86
C LYS A 140 -11.98 -3.52 -4.63
N GLU A 141 -12.03 -3.49 -5.96
CA GLU A 141 -10.97 -3.96 -6.84
C GLU A 141 -9.91 -2.87 -7.01
N THR A 142 -9.24 -2.57 -5.92
CA THR A 142 -8.33 -1.44 -5.76
C THR A 142 -7.01 -1.89 -5.17
N PHE A 143 -5.95 -1.16 -5.48
CA PHE A 143 -4.65 -1.35 -4.84
C PHE A 143 -3.88 -0.03 -4.77
N ALA A 144 -2.76 -0.03 -4.07
CA ALA A 144 -1.89 1.12 -3.95
C ALA A 144 -0.43 0.73 -4.19
N THR A 145 0.37 1.71 -4.60
CA THR A 145 1.82 1.59 -4.69
C THR A 145 2.48 2.60 -3.77
N SER A 146 3.74 2.36 -3.42
CA SER A 146 4.53 3.25 -2.56
C SER A 146 5.66 3.95 -3.32
N GLY A 147 5.49 4.23 -4.59
CA GLY A 147 6.46 4.84 -5.50
C GLY A 147 6.29 4.28 -6.89
N PRO A 148 6.99 3.20 -7.25
CA PRO A 148 6.91 2.59 -8.58
C PRO A 148 5.49 2.22 -9.00
N ARG A 149 5.23 2.30 -10.31
CA ARG A 149 3.90 2.03 -10.89
C ARG A 149 3.70 0.53 -11.15
N LEU A 150 3.84 -0.27 -10.12
CA LEU A 150 3.51 -1.69 -10.15
C LEU A 150 2.04 -1.89 -10.53
N ARG A 151 1.76 -2.96 -11.28
CA ARG A 151 0.39 -3.40 -11.52
C ARG A 151 0.18 -4.73 -10.84
N LEU A 152 -0.81 -4.80 -9.97
CA LEU A 152 -1.06 -5.96 -9.14
C LEU A 152 -2.48 -6.48 -9.38
N ARG A 153 -2.61 -7.79 -9.63
CA ARG A 153 -3.87 -8.53 -9.52
C ARG A 153 -3.72 -9.60 -8.47
N PHE A 154 -4.71 -9.69 -7.62
CA PHE A 154 -4.77 -10.69 -6.55
C PHE A 154 -6.14 -11.37 -6.58
N PHE A 155 -6.12 -12.69 -6.58
CA PHE A 155 -7.33 -13.50 -6.55
C PHE A 155 -7.22 -14.56 -5.46
N ALA A 156 -8.37 -14.97 -4.95
CA ALA A 156 -8.49 -16.10 -4.04
C ALA A 156 -9.56 -17.06 -4.54
N GLY A 157 -9.33 -18.36 -4.34
CA GLY A 157 -10.27 -19.41 -4.71
C GLY A 157 -9.90 -20.75 -4.09
N TYR A 158 -10.84 -21.67 -4.01
CA TYR A 158 -10.58 -23.00 -3.46
C TYR A 158 -10.13 -24.01 -4.51
N GLY A 159 -10.49 -23.81 -5.77
CA GLY A 159 -10.25 -24.77 -6.85
C GLY A 159 -9.23 -24.34 -7.90
N PHE A 160 -8.35 -23.41 -7.61
CA PHE A 160 -7.34 -22.97 -8.57
C PHE A 160 -6.37 -24.10 -8.91
N PRO A 161 -6.22 -24.45 -10.22
CA PRO A 161 -5.22 -25.43 -10.64
C PRO A 161 -3.80 -24.89 -10.47
N ASP A 162 -2.83 -25.78 -10.25
CA ASP A 162 -1.45 -25.38 -10.00
C ASP A 162 -0.79 -24.69 -11.22
N TYR A 163 -1.27 -25.00 -12.42
CA TYR A 163 -0.79 -24.40 -13.67
C TYR A 163 -1.47 -23.04 -14.00
N LEU A 164 -2.31 -22.50 -13.12
CA LEU A 164 -3.10 -21.30 -13.41
C LEU A 164 -2.26 -20.11 -13.87
N LEU A 165 -1.09 -19.92 -13.25
CA LEU A 165 -0.22 -18.78 -13.54
C LEU A 165 0.53 -18.91 -14.87
N ASP A 166 0.64 -20.12 -15.39
CA ASP A 166 1.39 -20.45 -16.63
C ASP A 166 0.53 -20.35 -17.90
N THR A 167 -0.76 -20.03 -17.75
CA THR A 167 -1.70 -20.00 -18.88
C THR A 167 -2.10 -18.58 -19.26
N ALA A 168 -2.23 -18.32 -20.55
CA ALA A 168 -2.69 -17.04 -21.07
C ALA A 168 -4.13 -16.70 -20.59
N SER A 169 -4.96 -17.71 -20.33
CA SER A 169 -6.33 -17.56 -19.82
C SER A 169 -6.42 -17.53 -18.29
N GLY A 170 -5.31 -17.60 -17.58
CA GLY A 170 -5.28 -17.70 -16.10
C GLY A 170 -6.04 -16.60 -15.40
N VAL A 171 -5.89 -15.34 -15.83
CA VAL A 171 -6.62 -14.21 -15.26
C VAL A 171 -8.13 -14.36 -15.47
N SER A 172 -8.57 -14.72 -16.68
CA SER A 172 -10.00 -14.92 -16.97
C SER A 172 -10.57 -16.09 -16.18
N TYR A 173 -9.80 -17.15 -16.03
CA TYR A 173 -10.16 -18.29 -15.18
C TYR A 173 -10.32 -17.86 -13.71
N ALA A 174 -9.39 -17.06 -13.19
CA ALA A 174 -9.44 -16.58 -11.81
C ALA A 174 -10.67 -15.70 -11.54
N TYR A 175 -11.06 -14.85 -12.50
CA TYR A 175 -12.32 -14.09 -12.42
C TYR A 175 -13.57 -14.99 -12.41
N ALA A 176 -13.55 -16.05 -13.20
CA ALA A 176 -14.70 -16.97 -13.30
C ALA A 176 -14.83 -17.87 -12.07
N ASN A 177 -13.71 -18.34 -11.51
CA ASN A 177 -13.67 -19.40 -10.50
C ASN A 177 -13.16 -18.96 -9.12
N GLY A 178 -12.94 -17.68 -8.93
CA GLY A 178 -12.45 -17.11 -7.67
C GLY A 178 -13.08 -15.78 -7.35
N VAL A 179 -12.51 -15.10 -6.39
CA VAL A 179 -12.85 -13.73 -6.01
C VAL A 179 -11.64 -12.81 -6.23
N THR A 180 -11.90 -11.57 -6.59
CA THR A 180 -10.86 -10.54 -6.77
C THR A 180 -10.44 -9.94 -5.44
N MET A 181 -9.35 -9.18 -5.45
CA MET A 181 -8.93 -8.37 -4.30
C MET A 181 -10.10 -7.55 -3.74
N GLY A 182 -10.22 -7.49 -2.42
CA GLY A 182 -11.28 -6.76 -1.72
C GLY A 182 -12.64 -7.45 -1.66
N ALA A 183 -12.86 -8.52 -2.40
CA ALA A 183 -14.10 -9.30 -2.34
C ALA A 183 -14.06 -10.34 -1.21
N ASP A 184 -15.23 -10.78 -0.78
CA ASP A 184 -15.35 -11.74 0.31
C ASP A 184 -15.22 -13.18 -0.21
N LEU A 185 -14.26 -13.91 0.33
CA LEU A 185 -14.05 -15.33 0.03
C LEU A 185 -14.87 -16.18 1.00
N THR A 186 -16.11 -16.44 0.64
CA THR A 186 -16.98 -17.34 1.44
C THR A 186 -17.25 -18.64 0.68
N PRO A 187 -17.49 -19.75 1.39
CA PRO A 187 -17.91 -21.00 0.76
C PRO A 187 -19.13 -20.81 -0.14
N SER A 188 -20.10 -20.01 0.27
CA SER A 188 -21.33 -19.75 -0.49
C SER A 188 -21.11 -18.94 -1.77
N THR A 189 -20.21 -17.95 -1.78
CA THR A 189 -19.90 -17.17 -2.99
C THR A 189 -19.22 -18.02 -4.06
N LEU A 190 -18.50 -19.07 -3.67
CA LEU A 190 -17.80 -19.96 -4.57
C LEU A 190 -18.62 -21.19 -4.96
N ALA A 191 -19.43 -21.71 -4.07
CA ALA A 191 -20.35 -22.83 -4.41
C ALA A 191 -21.26 -22.46 -5.58
N SER A 192 -21.69 -21.20 -5.68
CA SER A 192 -22.49 -20.71 -6.81
C SER A 192 -21.71 -20.61 -8.13
N LYS A 193 -20.38 -20.62 -8.10
CA LYS A 193 -19.50 -20.55 -9.28
C LYS A 193 -18.95 -21.91 -9.70
N LEU A 194 -19.05 -22.92 -8.83
CA LEU A 194 -18.58 -24.27 -9.12
C LEU A 194 -19.69 -25.09 -9.82
N GLU A 195 -19.34 -25.79 -10.89
CA GLU A 195 -20.27 -26.69 -11.59
C GLU A 195 -20.85 -27.79 -10.66
N SER A 196 -20.09 -28.21 -9.64
CA SER A 196 -20.52 -29.19 -8.64
C SER A 196 -21.46 -28.64 -7.56
N GLY A 197 -21.58 -27.31 -7.44
CA GLY A 197 -22.39 -26.65 -6.42
C GLY A 197 -21.94 -26.89 -4.97
N SER A 198 -20.81 -27.58 -4.74
CA SER A 198 -20.27 -27.84 -3.41
C SER A 198 -18.75 -27.74 -3.38
N LEU A 199 -18.22 -27.22 -2.27
CA LEU A 199 -16.78 -27.23 -2.03
C LEU A 199 -16.36 -28.58 -1.45
N PRO A 200 -15.20 -29.11 -1.82
CA PRO A 200 -14.63 -30.27 -1.15
C PRO A 200 -14.42 -29.96 0.33
N GLU A 201 -14.77 -30.91 1.19
CA GLU A 201 -14.56 -30.81 2.63
C GLU A 201 -13.04 -30.66 2.92
N HIS A 202 -12.66 -29.66 3.70
CA HIS A 202 -11.26 -29.34 4.07
C HIS A 202 -10.37 -28.76 2.97
N THR A 203 -10.89 -28.10 1.96
CA THR A 203 -10.06 -27.43 0.95
C THR A 203 -9.58 -26.08 1.46
N ALA A 204 -8.27 -25.90 1.59
CA ALA A 204 -7.67 -24.60 1.90
C ALA A 204 -7.78 -23.64 0.70
N PRO A 205 -7.98 -22.33 0.92
CA PRO A 205 -7.98 -21.37 -0.16
C PRO A 205 -6.60 -21.28 -0.81
N LYS A 206 -6.58 -21.17 -2.13
CA LYS A 206 -5.38 -20.84 -2.92
C LYS A 206 -5.43 -19.37 -3.33
N PHE A 207 -4.27 -18.75 -3.38
CA PHE A 207 -4.12 -17.38 -3.84
C PHE A 207 -3.34 -17.34 -5.15
N ALA A 208 -3.81 -16.53 -6.09
CA ALA A 208 -3.12 -16.29 -7.35
C ALA A 208 -2.77 -14.80 -7.46
N ILE A 209 -1.50 -14.51 -7.73
CA ILE A 209 -0.97 -13.16 -7.76
C ILE A 209 -0.26 -12.95 -9.10
N TRP A 210 -0.69 -11.92 -9.84
CA TRP A 210 0.04 -11.40 -11.00
C TRP A 210 0.55 -10.01 -10.65
N ALA A 211 1.85 -9.86 -10.68
CA ALA A 211 2.51 -8.58 -10.48
C ALA A 211 3.34 -8.24 -11.72
N GLN A 212 3.12 -7.05 -12.25
CA GLN A 212 3.92 -6.49 -13.33
C GLN A 212 4.78 -5.36 -12.77
N ALA A 213 6.09 -5.45 -12.97
CA ALA A 213 7.02 -4.39 -12.60
C ALA A 213 6.75 -3.11 -13.40
N ASP A 214 7.14 -1.98 -12.83
CA ASP A 214 7.20 -0.72 -13.55
C ASP A 214 8.30 -0.81 -14.63
N ALA A 215 7.96 -0.49 -15.86
CA ALA A 215 8.89 -0.55 -16.99
C ALA A 215 10.10 0.40 -16.83
N ASN A 216 10.00 1.41 -15.99
CA ASN A 216 11.06 2.36 -15.72
C ASN A 216 11.98 1.97 -14.56
N LEU A 217 11.65 0.86 -13.86
CA LEU A 217 12.52 0.36 -12.80
C LEU A 217 13.64 -0.52 -13.36
N SER A 218 14.85 -0.17 -13.00
CA SER A 218 15.98 -1.07 -13.13
C SER A 218 15.78 -2.27 -12.19
N LEU A 219 16.13 -3.47 -12.64
CA LEU A 219 16.11 -4.70 -11.82
C LEU A 219 16.97 -4.60 -10.54
N ILE A 220 17.86 -3.62 -10.46
CA ILE A 220 18.71 -3.33 -9.30
C ILE A 220 17.91 -2.79 -8.10
N HIS A 221 16.71 -2.28 -8.33
CA HIS A 221 15.85 -1.71 -7.28
C HIS A 221 14.81 -2.69 -6.71
N ILE A 222 14.85 -3.95 -7.11
CA ILE A 222 14.09 -5.01 -6.48
C ILE A 222 14.87 -5.41 -5.24
N SER A 223 14.60 -4.78 -4.11
CA SER A 223 15.09 -5.27 -2.82
C SER A 223 14.48 -6.65 -2.58
N GLU A 224 15.32 -7.65 -2.37
CA GLU A 224 14.86 -8.97 -1.95
C GLU A 224 14.02 -8.81 -0.66
N PRO A 225 12.90 -9.53 -0.54
CA PRO A 225 12.15 -9.54 0.70
C PRO A 225 13.07 -10.06 1.81
N THR A 226 13.42 -9.19 2.73
CA THR A 226 14.05 -9.62 3.98
C THR A 226 13.11 -10.61 4.66
N ARG A 227 13.60 -11.82 4.85
CA ARG A 227 12.94 -12.91 5.57
C ARG A 227 12.65 -12.56 7.03
#